data_8b7223b0779aaabe767398f32b5c31ff
#
_entry.id   8b7223b0779aaabe767398f32b5c31ff
#
_cell.length_a   1.000
_cell.length_b   1.000
_cell.length_c   1.000
_cell.angle_alpha   90.00
_cell.angle_beta   90.00
_cell.angle_gamma   90.00
#
_symmetry.space_group_name_H-M   'P 1'
#
loop_
_entity.id
_entity.type
_entity.pdbx_description
1 polymer ?
#
loop_
_entity_poly.entity_id
_entity_poly.type
_entity_poly.pdbx_seq_one_letter_code
_entity_poly.pdbx_strand_id
1 'polypeptide(L)'
;MEFDASVLTGDVAKSWKTMLTEIRPKLVKEGMKFSKKLGQWSYFGAPIGDCNTEYAYRALVALAGLGANTVEVALYAKTEQDADGNLLTGEKSYTLHFESYPQVLEGGFWSVTAYGDDDFLIDNPIDRYCINDRSGLQANDDGSVDVILSEDAPQNTINWLPVGAGGFHLFMRIYTPDMDALETWMAPTITEIYPSHVN
;
A
#
# COMPACT_ATOMS: atom_id res chain seq x y z
N MET A 1 -24.70 23.01 -7.15
CA MET A 1 -24.33 24.43 -7.01
C MET A 1 -22.83 24.48 -7.14
N GLU A 2 -22.32 25.03 -8.22
CA GLU A 2 -20.87 25.13 -8.45
C GLU A 2 -20.33 26.33 -7.67
N PHE A 3 -19.20 26.16 -6.97
CA PHE A 3 -18.57 27.22 -6.23
C PHE A 3 -17.82 28.16 -7.19
N ASP A 4 -18.24 29.41 -7.26
CA ASP A 4 -17.56 30.43 -8.06
C ASP A 4 -16.50 31.15 -7.24
N ALA A 5 -15.22 30.78 -7.45
CA ALA A 5 -14.08 31.40 -6.76
C ALA A 5 -13.87 32.85 -7.13
N SER A 6 -14.49 33.40 -8.22
CA SER A 6 -14.34 34.77 -8.65
C SER A 6 -15.01 35.76 -7.69
N VAL A 7 -15.95 35.28 -6.87
CA VAL A 7 -16.61 36.11 -5.83
C VAL A 7 -15.71 36.41 -4.63
N LEU A 8 -14.60 35.69 -4.51
CA LEU A 8 -13.62 35.93 -3.45
C LEU A 8 -12.72 37.11 -3.83
N THR A 9 -12.80 38.20 -3.12
CA THR A 9 -12.02 39.41 -3.38
C THR A 9 -11.19 39.84 -2.16
N GLY A 10 -10.08 40.55 -2.41
CA GLY A 10 -9.26 41.18 -1.37
C GLY A 10 -8.73 40.18 -0.33
N ASP A 11 -8.89 40.50 0.94
CA ASP A 11 -8.35 39.73 2.07
C ASP A 11 -9.02 38.36 2.20
N VAL A 12 -10.27 38.23 1.78
CA VAL A 12 -10.97 36.94 1.80
C VAL A 12 -10.32 35.96 0.82
N ALA A 13 -10.02 36.38 -0.40
CA ALA A 13 -9.34 35.55 -1.38
C ALA A 13 -7.93 35.15 -0.92
N LYS A 14 -7.19 36.07 -0.29
CA LYS A 14 -5.87 35.81 0.29
C LYS A 14 -5.96 34.79 1.43
N SER A 15 -6.88 35.00 2.37
CA SER A 15 -7.10 34.11 3.50
C SER A 15 -7.50 32.72 3.04
N TRP A 16 -8.35 32.59 2.02
CA TRP A 16 -8.75 31.30 1.42
C TRP A 16 -7.56 30.56 0.82
N LYS A 17 -6.73 31.25 0.02
CA LYS A 17 -5.52 30.62 -0.56
C LYS A 17 -4.55 30.16 0.52
N THR A 18 -4.29 30.99 1.54
CA THR A 18 -3.44 30.63 2.68
C THR A 18 -4.00 29.41 3.42
N MET A 19 -5.30 29.41 3.68
CA MET A 19 -5.96 28.28 4.33
C MET A 19 -5.79 26.98 3.53
N LEU A 20 -5.98 27.00 2.22
CA LEU A 20 -5.82 25.81 1.36
C LEU A 20 -4.38 25.27 1.38
N THR A 21 -3.38 26.13 1.41
CA THR A 21 -1.97 25.70 1.47
C THR A 21 -1.57 25.17 2.84
N GLU A 22 -2.13 25.73 3.91
CA GLU A 22 -1.80 25.33 5.28
C GLU A 22 -2.63 24.14 5.79
N ILE A 23 -3.88 23.99 5.33
CA ILE A 23 -4.79 23.00 5.89
C ILE A 23 -4.37 21.58 5.53
N ARG A 24 -3.88 21.36 4.30
CA ARG A 24 -3.51 20.02 3.83
C ARG A 24 -2.45 19.35 4.72
N PRO A 25 -1.30 20.00 5.04
CA PRO A 25 -0.33 19.42 5.96
C PRO A 25 -0.90 19.14 7.36
N LYS A 26 -1.80 20.02 7.85
CA LYS A 26 -2.47 19.83 9.15
C LYS A 26 -3.41 18.63 9.13
N LEU A 27 -4.21 18.48 8.06
CA LEU A 27 -5.10 17.32 7.90
C LEU A 27 -4.31 16.00 7.82
N VAL A 28 -3.22 15.98 7.04
CA VAL A 28 -2.33 14.83 6.96
C VAL A 28 -1.80 14.47 8.35
N LYS A 29 -1.22 15.45 9.06
CA LYS A 29 -0.67 15.24 10.41
C LYS A 29 -1.73 14.70 11.40
N GLU A 30 -2.92 15.27 11.41
CA GLU A 30 -4.00 14.82 12.30
C GLU A 30 -4.52 13.42 11.90
N GLY A 31 -4.68 13.17 10.61
CA GLY A 31 -5.16 11.88 10.11
C GLY A 31 -4.15 10.74 10.30
N MET A 32 -2.85 11.03 10.23
CA MET A 32 -1.80 10.03 10.48
C MET A 32 -1.82 9.45 11.91
N LYS A 33 -2.52 10.06 12.86
CA LYS A 33 -2.74 9.49 14.20
C LYS A 33 -3.51 8.17 14.16
N PHE A 34 -4.26 7.92 13.11
CA PHE A 34 -5.02 6.69 12.89
C PHE A 34 -4.23 5.63 12.09
N SER A 35 -3.01 5.97 11.66
CA SER A 35 -2.12 5.01 11.02
C SER A 35 -1.64 3.98 12.03
N LYS A 36 -1.72 2.71 11.64
CA LYS A 36 -1.23 1.55 12.40
C LYS A 36 -0.12 0.85 11.64
N LYS A 37 0.72 0.14 12.36
CA LYS A 37 1.78 -0.70 11.78
C LYS A 37 1.34 -2.16 11.74
N LEU A 38 1.80 -2.84 10.68
CA LEU A 38 1.69 -4.26 10.49
C LEU A 38 3.05 -4.74 9.93
N GLY A 39 4.02 -4.99 10.83
CA GLY A 39 5.42 -5.13 10.44
C GLY A 39 5.96 -3.85 9.78
N GLN A 40 6.56 -3.96 8.62
CA GLN A 40 7.05 -2.83 7.81
C GLN A 40 5.94 -2.11 7.02
N TRP A 41 4.73 -2.67 7.00
CA TRP A 41 3.56 -2.07 6.38
C TRP A 41 2.87 -1.08 7.32
N SER A 42 2.12 -0.15 6.74
CA SER A 42 1.25 0.75 7.49
C SER A 42 -0.13 0.80 6.85
N TYR A 43 -1.16 0.89 7.67
CA TYR A 43 -2.53 0.99 7.22
C TYR A 43 -3.31 1.99 8.06
N PHE A 44 -4.39 2.52 7.52
CA PHE A 44 -5.33 3.34 8.27
C PHE A 44 -6.33 2.44 9.01
N GLY A 45 -6.26 2.50 10.33
CA GLY A 45 -7.18 1.75 11.21
C GLY A 45 -8.54 2.41 11.36
N ALA A 46 -9.38 1.81 12.19
CA ALA A 46 -10.65 2.42 12.57
C ALA A 46 -10.44 3.87 13.10
N PRO A 47 -11.32 4.80 12.77
CA PRO A 47 -12.64 4.62 12.16
C PRO A 47 -12.68 4.85 10.62
N ILE A 48 -11.70 4.31 9.86
CA ILE A 48 -11.76 4.38 8.40
C ILE A 48 -13.09 3.80 7.90
N GLY A 49 -13.64 4.41 6.85
CA GLY A 49 -14.94 4.01 6.29
C GLY A 49 -16.16 4.53 7.07
N ASP A 50 -16.04 4.73 8.37
CA ASP A 50 -17.08 5.31 9.24
C ASP A 50 -16.45 6.34 10.18
N CYS A 51 -15.98 7.45 9.60
CA CYS A 51 -15.20 8.44 10.35
C CYS A 51 -16.05 9.29 11.34
N ASN A 52 -17.34 9.16 11.37
CA ASN A 52 -18.25 9.89 12.26
C ASN A 52 -17.89 11.39 12.37
N THR A 53 -17.50 11.85 13.56
CA THR A 53 -17.09 13.23 13.84
C THR A 53 -15.61 13.52 13.63
N GLU A 54 -14.82 12.52 13.22
CA GLU A 54 -13.39 12.66 12.92
C GLU A 54 -13.16 13.35 11.56
N TYR A 55 -13.55 14.63 11.46
CA TYR A 55 -13.58 15.38 10.20
C TYR A 55 -12.21 15.49 9.54
N ALA A 56 -11.13 15.64 10.32
CA ALA A 56 -9.77 15.70 9.79
C ALA A 56 -9.36 14.37 9.16
N TYR A 57 -9.70 13.26 9.81
CA TYR A 57 -9.44 11.92 9.29
C TYR A 57 -10.26 11.64 8.03
N ARG A 58 -11.55 11.99 8.03
CA ARG A 58 -12.40 11.89 6.84
C ARG A 58 -11.81 12.65 5.67
N ALA A 59 -11.31 13.85 5.90
CA ALA A 59 -10.68 14.67 4.87
C ALA A 59 -9.39 14.03 4.35
N LEU A 60 -8.56 13.42 5.23
CA LEU A 60 -7.38 12.67 4.82
C LEU A 60 -7.76 11.44 3.98
N VAL A 61 -8.75 10.66 4.41
CA VAL A 61 -9.23 9.49 3.65
C VAL A 61 -9.76 9.91 2.27
N ALA A 62 -10.45 11.05 2.18
CA ALA A 62 -10.89 11.59 0.89
C ALA A 62 -9.73 11.99 -0.04
N LEU A 63 -8.58 12.37 0.52
CA LEU A 63 -7.37 12.71 -0.25
C LEU A 63 -6.56 11.47 -0.67
N ALA A 64 -6.47 10.47 0.19
CA ALA A 64 -5.52 9.36 0.05
C ALA A 64 -6.18 8.01 -0.27
N GLY A 65 -7.49 7.89 -0.10
CA GLY A 65 -8.21 6.61 -0.28
C GLY A 65 -9.71 6.82 -0.35
N LEU A 66 -10.17 7.67 -1.26
CA LEU A 66 -11.60 7.96 -1.44
C LEU A 66 -12.39 6.66 -1.66
N GLY A 67 -13.45 6.48 -0.87
CA GLY A 67 -14.30 5.28 -0.92
C GLY A 67 -13.73 4.09 -0.13
N ALA A 68 -12.73 4.30 0.73
CA ALA A 68 -12.22 3.25 1.60
C ALA A 68 -13.33 2.68 2.50
N ASN A 69 -13.35 1.35 2.60
CA ASN A 69 -14.25 0.61 3.47
C ASN A 69 -13.78 0.64 4.93
N THR A 70 -14.61 0.17 5.85
CA THR A 70 -14.16 -0.13 7.21
C THR A 70 -13.15 -1.27 7.20
N VAL A 71 -12.31 -1.37 8.26
CA VAL A 71 -11.24 -2.38 8.32
C VAL A 71 -11.75 -3.81 8.30
N GLU A 72 -12.99 -4.05 8.76
CA GLU A 72 -13.64 -5.35 8.76
C GLU A 72 -14.06 -5.78 7.34
N VAL A 73 -14.28 -4.82 6.46
CA VAL A 73 -14.62 -5.09 5.04
C VAL A 73 -13.37 -5.16 4.19
N ALA A 74 -12.43 -4.25 4.39
CA ALA A 74 -11.17 -4.27 3.65
C ALA A 74 -10.06 -3.53 4.41
N LEU A 75 -8.92 -4.19 4.56
CA LEU A 75 -7.69 -3.59 5.08
C LEU A 75 -6.77 -3.23 3.91
N TYR A 76 -6.26 -2.00 3.94
CA TYR A 76 -5.36 -1.46 2.91
C TYR A 76 -4.04 -1.10 3.56
N ALA A 77 -3.01 -1.93 3.37
CA ALA A 77 -1.68 -1.70 3.90
C ALA A 77 -0.72 -1.28 2.80
N LYS A 78 0.07 -0.25 3.06
CA LYS A 78 1.10 0.27 2.14
C LYS A 78 2.49 0.11 2.76
N THR A 79 3.47 -0.18 1.92
CA THR A 79 4.89 0.00 2.25
C THR A 79 5.64 0.55 1.04
N GLU A 80 6.65 1.37 1.32
CA GLU A 80 7.59 1.93 0.34
C GLU A 80 9.04 1.67 0.77
N GLN A 81 9.23 0.80 1.78
CA GLN A 81 10.54 0.51 2.37
C GLN A 81 10.76 -0.99 2.48
N ASP A 82 12.03 -1.40 2.38
CA ASP A 82 12.48 -2.74 2.71
C ASP A 82 12.58 -2.94 4.24
N ALA A 83 13.05 -4.11 4.67
CA ALA A 83 13.21 -4.45 6.09
C ALA A 83 14.26 -3.60 6.81
N ASP A 84 15.21 -3.02 6.08
CA ASP A 84 16.26 -2.14 6.60
C ASP A 84 15.82 -0.66 6.63
N GLY A 85 14.61 -0.35 6.12
CA GLY A 85 14.05 1.00 6.05
C GLY A 85 14.49 1.81 4.83
N ASN A 86 15.14 1.19 3.85
CA ASN A 86 15.49 1.84 2.60
C ASN A 86 14.28 1.92 1.68
N LEU A 87 14.17 3.00 0.90
CA LEU A 87 13.12 3.12 -0.10
C LEU A 87 13.27 2.05 -1.19
N LEU A 88 12.14 1.51 -1.62
CA LEU A 88 12.09 0.53 -2.70
C LEU A 88 12.37 1.21 -4.05
N THR A 89 13.24 0.61 -4.84
CA THR A 89 13.61 1.07 -6.18
C THR A 89 13.83 -0.12 -7.11
N GLY A 90 13.38 -0.02 -8.35
CA GLY A 90 13.58 -1.08 -9.34
C GLY A 90 15.02 -1.24 -9.83
N GLU A 91 15.95 -0.35 -9.44
CA GLU A 91 17.38 -0.56 -9.63
C GLU A 91 17.91 -1.76 -8.85
N LYS A 92 17.12 -2.27 -7.89
CA LYS A 92 17.41 -3.41 -7.04
C LYS A 92 16.35 -4.49 -7.20
N SER A 93 16.69 -5.69 -6.79
CA SER A 93 15.76 -6.81 -6.70
C SER A 93 15.48 -7.14 -5.24
N TYR A 94 14.25 -7.58 -4.95
CA TYR A 94 13.83 -7.91 -3.59
C TYR A 94 13.08 -9.23 -3.55
N THR A 95 13.12 -9.87 -2.38
CA THR A 95 12.21 -10.95 -2.03
C THR A 95 11.11 -10.39 -1.14
N LEU A 96 9.85 -10.56 -1.55
CA LEU A 96 8.68 -10.40 -0.71
C LEU A 96 8.34 -11.78 -0.14
N HIS A 97 8.64 -11.97 1.14
CA HIS A 97 8.52 -13.26 1.83
C HIS A 97 7.25 -13.33 2.66
N PHE A 98 6.41 -14.32 2.37
CA PHE A 98 5.23 -14.69 3.15
C PHE A 98 5.53 -15.96 3.95
N GLU A 99 5.63 -15.85 5.26
CA GLU A 99 5.62 -17.02 6.16
C GLU A 99 4.30 -17.79 6.06
N SER A 100 3.19 -17.03 5.97
CA SER A 100 1.86 -17.53 5.69
C SER A 100 1.01 -16.43 5.06
N TYR A 101 -0.03 -16.83 4.33
CA TYR A 101 -0.98 -15.86 3.79
C TYR A 101 -1.89 -15.26 4.88
N PRO A 102 -2.38 -14.02 4.69
CA PRO A 102 -3.36 -13.45 5.60
C PRO A 102 -4.64 -14.29 5.59
N GLN A 103 -5.19 -14.53 6.78
CA GLN A 103 -6.46 -15.23 6.89
C GLN A 103 -7.62 -14.30 6.51
N VAL A 104 -8.54 -14.84 5.76
CA VAL A 104 -9.76 -14.15 5.32
C VAL A 104 -10.99 -15.01 5.62
N LEU A 105 -12.13 -14.38 5.87
CA LEU A 105 -13.40 -15.06 6.05
C LEU A 105 -13.93 -15.56 4.70
N GLU A 106 -15.02 -16.31 4.72
CA GLU A 106 -15.64 -16.88 3.52
C GLU A 106 -15.93 -15.81 2.46
N GLY A 107 -15.48 -16.06 1.23
CA GLY A 107 -15.58 -15.12 0.11
C GLY A 107 -14.53 -14.00 0.09
N GLY A 108 -13.68 -13.93 1.11
CA GLY A 108 -12.56 -12.99 1.16
C GLY A 108 -11.43 -13.39 0.22
N PHE A 109 -10.51 -12.45 0.01
CA PHE A 109 -9.28 -12.65 -0.75
C PHE A 109 -8.25 -11.58 -0.38
N TRP A 110 -7.01 -11.77 -0.79
CA TRP A 110 -5.96 -10.79 -0.64
C TRP A 110 -5.23 -10.52 -1.97
N SER A 111 -4.58 -9.39 -2.06
CA SER A 111 -3.70 -9.05 -3.18
C SER A 111 -2.57 -8.13 -2.74
N VAL A 112 -1.44 -8.19 -3.46
CA VAL A 112 -0.35 -7.19 -3.40
C VAL A 112 -0.16 -6.64 -4.79
N THR A 113 -0.23 -5.32 -4.92
CA THR A 113 -0.10 -4.58 -6.19
C THR A 113 1.10 -3.65 -6.10
N ALA A 114 1.90 -3.59 -7.15
CA ALA A 114 2.99 -2.63 -7.29
C ALA A 114 2.52 -1.37 -8.01
N TYR A 115 2.93 -0.21 -7.50
CA TYR A 115 2.67 1.12 -8.08
C TYR A 115 3.98 1.89 -8.18
N GLY A 116 4.12 2.69 -9.24
CA GLY A 116 5.23 3.62 -9.38
C GLY A 116 5.13 4.84 -8.45
N ASP A 117 6.13 5.71 -8.50
CA ASP A 117 6.17 6.97 -7.75
C ASP A 117 5.02 7.93 -8.10
N ASP A 118 4.38 7.73 -9.23
CA ASP A 118 3.23 8.50 -9.73
C ASP A 118 1.87 7.95 -9.25
N ASP A 119 1.89 6.92 -8.40
CA ASP A 119 0.71 6.18 -7.90
C ASP A 119 -0.08 5.45 -9.01
N PHE A 120 0.52 5.21 -10.20
CA PHE A 120 -0.08 4.40 -11.25
C PHE A 120 0.51 2.98 -11.31
N LEU A 121 -0.22 2.09 -11.96
CA LEU A 121 0.25 0.73 -12.26
C LEU A 121 1.48 0.80 -13.17
N ILE A 122 2.47 -0.03 -12.88
CA ILE A 122 3.73 -0.08 -13.63
C ILE A 122 3.55 -0.95 -14.87
N ASP A 123 3.72 -0.36 -16.04
CA ASP A 123 3.68 -1.10 -17.30
C ASP A 123 4.77 -2.17 -17.36
N ASN A 124 4.42 -3.38 -17.83
CA ASN A 124 5.33 -4.51 -17.79
C ASN A 124 4.98 -5.55 -18.90
N PRO A 125 5.97 -6.34 -19.37
CA PRO A 125 5.83 -7.19 -20.56
C PRO A 125 4.88 -8.38 -20.40
N ILE A 126 4.41 -8.68 -19.20
CA ILE A 126 3.51 -9.82 -18.92
C ILE A 126 2.16 -9.40 -18.39
N ASP A 127 1.83 -8.10 -18.39
CA ASP A 127 0.59 -7.52 -17.88
C ASP A 127 0.23 -7.97 -16.45
N ARG A 128 1.27 -8.22 -15.62
CA ARG A 128 1.11 -8.63 -14.22
C ARG A 128 1.30 -7.43 -13.30
N TYR A 129 0.22 -6.89 -12.78
CA TYR A 129 0.21 -5.72 -11.90
C TYR A 129 0.05 -6.07 -10.43
N CYS A 130 -0.41 -7.30 -10.14
CA CYS A 130 -0.58 -7.80 -8.79
C CYS A 130 -0.35 -9.31 -8.69
N ILE A 131 -0.12 -9.74 -7.45
CA ILE A 131 -0.23 -11.13 -7.02
C ILE A 131 -1.38 -11.25 -6.02
N ASN A 132 -1.99 -12.41 -5.94
CA ASN A 132 -3.11 -12.68 -5.04
C ASN A 132 -3.23 -14.19 -4.73
N ASP A 133 -4.23 -14.55 -3.93
CA ASP A 133 -4.56 -15.94 -3.56
C ASP A 133 -4.85 -16.87 -4.76
N ARG A 134 -5.12 -16.31 -5.95
CA ARG A 134 -5.45 -17.06 -7.19
C ARG A 134 -4.33 -17.03 -8.22
N SER A 135 -3.19 -16.43 -7.89
CA SER A 135 -2.06 -16.28 -8.83
C SER A 135 -1.29 -17.57 -9.09
N GLY A 136 -1.59 -18.66 -8.38
CA GLY A 136 -0.91 -19.95 -8.54
C GLY A 136 0.56 -19.89 -8.09
N LEU A 137 0.85 -19.10 -7.05
CA LEU A 137 2.20 -18.98 -6.50
C LEU A 137 2.70 -20.32 -6.00
N GLN A 138 3.98 -20.61 -6.23
CA GLN A 138 4.66 -21.81 -5.75
C GLN A 138 5.18 -21.57 -4.33
N ALA A 139 4.83 -22.48 -3.42
CA ALA A 139 5.36 -22.48 -2.08
C ALA A 139 6.74 -23.13 -2.02
N ASN A 140 7.53 -22.70 -1.03
CA ASN A 140 8.74 -23.36 -0.61
C ASN A 140 8.44 -24.71 0.10
N ASP A 141 9.46 -25.50 0.38
CA ASP A 141 9.30 -26.81 1.03
C ASP A 141 8.69 -26.73 2.44
N ASP A 142 8.84 -25.58 3.12
CA ASP A 142 8.30 -25.30 4.44
C ASP A 142 6.88 -24.68 4.40
N GLY A 143 6.35 -24.43 3.21
CA GLY A 143 5.04 -23.84 3.00
C GLY A 143 5.03 -22.31 2.92
N SER A 144 6.16 -21.65 3.19
CA SER A 144 6.33 -20.22 2.95
C SER A 144 6.31 -19.90 1.45
N VAL A 145 6.18 -18.61 1.09
CA VAL A 145 6.18 -18.19 -0.32
C VAL A 145 7.07 -16.98 -0.50
N ASP A 146 8.00 -17.11 -1.44
CA ASP A 146 8.85 -16.01 -1.89
C ASP A 146 8.36 -15.47 -3.23
N VAL A 147 8.18 -14.17 -3.31
CA VAL A 147 7.87 -13.44 -4.54
C VAL A 147 9.02 -12.51 -4.88
N ILE A 148 9.53 -12.61 -6.09
CA ILE A 148 10.58 -11.73 -6.58
C ILE A 148 9.96 -10.41 -7.06
N LEU A 149 10.49 -9.31 -6.56
CA LEU A 149 10.19 -7.96 -7.03
C LEU A 149 11.43 -7.47 -7.78
N SER A 150 11.33 -7.30 -9.08
CA SER A 150 12.44 -6.85 -9.92
C SER A 150 11.94 -6.26 -11.24
N GLU A 151 12.74 -5.38 -11.87
CA GLU A 151 12.50 -4.91 -13.22
C GLU A 151 12.73 -6.05 -14.22
N ASP A 152 13.89 -6.70 -14.13
CA ASP A 152 14.25 -7.82 -14.99
C ASP A 152 13.58 -9.10 -14.54
N ALA A 153 13.11 -9.88 -15.53
CA ALA A 153 12.47 -11.17 -15.28
C ALA A 153 13.48 -12.18 -14.72
N PRO A 154 13.19 -12.84 -13.59
CA PRO A 154 13.99 -13.96 -13.10
C PRO A 154 13.81 -15.19 -13.99
N GLN A 155 14.67 -16.22 -13.81
CA GLN A 155 14.54 -17.47 -14.57
C GLN A 155 13.18 -18.16 -14.36
N ASN A 156 12.64 -18.11 -13.14
CA ASN A 156 11.30 -18.59 -12.83
C ASN A 156 10.37 -17.39 -12.60
N THR A 157 9.42 -17.20 -13.51
CA THR A 157 8.49 -16.07 -13.49
C THR A 157 7.17 -16.37 -12.78
N ILE A 158 6.99 -17.56 -12.19
CA ILE A 158 5.74 -17.92 -11.51
C ILE A 158 5.51 -16.99 -10.33
N ASN A 159 6.52 -16.85 -9.48
CA ASN A 159 6.49 -15.97 -8.30
C ASN A 159 7.20 -14.63 -8.59
N TRP A 160 6.94 -14.00 -9.71
CA TRP A 160 7.52 -12.71 -10.06
C TRP A 160 6.44 -11.65 -10.17
N LEU A 161 6.61 -10.55 -9.46
CA LEU A 161 5.85 -9.32 -9.63
C LEU A 161 6.78 -8.26 -10.21
N PRO A 162 6.62 -7.90 -11.48
CA PRO A 162 7.42 -6.86 -12.12
C PRO A 162 7.27 -5.51 -11.42
N VAL A 163 8.39 -4.81 -11.23
CA VAL A 163 8.46 -3.43 -10.76
C VAL A 163 9.26 -2.64 -11.79
N GLY A 164 8.95 -1.38 -12.01
CA GLY A 164 9.70 -0.56 -12.98
C GLY A 164 11.08 -0.18 -12.45
N ALA A 165 11.93 0.43 -13.31
CA ALA A 165 13.28 0.88 -12.94
C ALA A 165 13.30 1.97 -11.85
N GLY A 166 12.21 2.75 -11.72
CA GLY A 166 12.11 3.85 -10.75
C GLY A 166 11.77 3.42 -9.33
N GLY A 167 11.50 4.39 -8.49
CA GLY A 167 10.93 4.14 -7.16
C GLY A 167 9.55 3.48 -7.27
N PHE A 168 9.24 2.62 -6.33
CA PHE A 168 7.93 1.97 -6.29
C PHE A 168 7.46 1.75 -4.86
N HIS A 169 6.17 1.49 -4.73
CA HIS A 169 5.57 1.08 -3.46
C HIS A 169 4.57 -0.05 -3.66
N LEU A 170 4.28 -0.75 -2.59
CA LEU A 170 3.33 -1.85 -2.61
C LEU A 170 2.08 -1.51 -1.82
N PHE A 171 0.92 -1.87 -2.38
CA PHE A 171 -0.34 -1.94 -1.66
C PHE A 171 -0.77 -3.38 -1.48
N MET A 172 -0.92 -3.79 -0.23
CA MET A 172 -1.56 -5.05 0.14
C MET A 172 -3.01 -4.76 0.53
N ARG A 173 -3.94 -5.49 -0.08
CA ARG A 173 -5.37 -5.41 0.20
C ARG A 173 -5.82 -6.76 0.73
N ILE A 174 -6.55 -6.75 1.84
CA ILE A 174 -7.13 -7.95 2.44
C ILE A 174 -8.63 -7.68 2.56
N TYR A 175 -9.43 -8.36 1.78
CA TYR A 175 -10.88 -8.22 1.77
C TYR A 175 -11.51 -9.24 2.69
N THR A 176 -12.49 -8.80 3.50
CA THR A 176 -13.10 -9.57 4.58
C THR A 176 -12.08 -10.28 5.45
N PRO A 177 -11.10 -9.52 6.01
CA PRO A 177 -10.06 -10.08 6.83
C PRO A 177 -10.63 -10.80 8.06
N ASP A 178 -10.02 -11.91 8.46
CA ASP A 178 -10.21 -12.45 9.80
C ASP A 178 -9.40 -11.57 10.78
N MET A 179 -10.08 -10.64 11.44
CA MET A 179 -9.43 -9.64 12.28
C MET A 179 -8.75 -10.27 13.51
N ASP A 180 -9.30 -11.35 14.05
CA ASP A 180 -8.73 -12.05 15.21
C ASP A 180 -7.42 -12.77 14.79
N ALA A 181 -7.44 -13.42 13.64
CA ALA A 181 -6.26 -14.08 13.09
C ALA A 181 -5.15 -13.07 12.71
N LEU A 182 -5.53 -11.88 12.23
CA LEU A 182 -4.55 -10.84 11.86
C LEU A 182 -3.83 -10.23 13.07
N GLU A 183 -4.34 -10.33 14.28
CA GLU A 183 -3.65 -9.83 15.48
C GLU A 183 -2.28 -10.51 15.70
N THR A 184 -2.15 -11.77 15.30
CA THR A 184 -0.92 -12.56 15.45
C THR A 184 -0.22 -12.87 14.12
N TRP A 185 -0.85 -12.51 13.00
CA TRP A 185 -0.28 -12.76 11.68
C TRP A 185 0.91 -11.82 11.41
N MET A 186 1.98 -12.40 10.88
CA MET A 186 3.15 -11.64 10.43
C MET A 186 2.98 -11.25 8.97
N ALA A 187 2.89 -9.94 8.73
CA ALA A 187 2.85 -9.42 7.37
C ALA A 187 4.15 -9.74 6.62
N PRO A 188 4.07 -9.92 5.29
CA PRO A 188 5.24 -10.30 4.49
C PRO A 188 6.36 -9.27 4.61
N THR A 189 7.59 -9.76 4.64
CA THR A 189 8.80 -8.94 4.71
C THR A 189 9.40 -8.73 3.32
N ILE A 190 10.02 -7.57 3.11
CA ILE A 190 10.70 -7.24 1.87
C ILE A 190 12.19 -7.11 2.19
N THR A 191 13.00 -7.95 1.57
CA THR A 191 14.46 -7.94 1.75
C THR A 191 15.16 -7.80 0.41
N GLU A 192 16.22 -6.97 0.35
CA GLU A 192 17.02 -6.80 -0.86
C GLU A 192 17.76 -8.10 -1.20
N ILE A 193 17.77 -8.47 -2.48
CA ILE A 193 18.56 -9.57 -3.01
C ILE A 193 19.91 -9.00 -3.46
N TYR A 194 20.94 -9.33 -2.71
CA TYR A 194 22.31 -8.97 -3.12
C TYR A 194 22.81 -9.98 -4.15
N PRO A 195 23.43 -9.54 -5.28
CA PRO A 195 24.13 -10.44 -6.16
C PRO A 195 25.16 -11.23 -5.33
N SER A 196 25.02 -12.54 -5.29
CA SER A 196 26.06 -13.37 -4.68
C SER A 196 27.37 -13.06 -5.41
N HIS A 197 28.37 -12.57 -4.69
CA HIS A 197 29.73 -12.48 -5.23
C HIS A 197 30.13 -13.92 -5.59
N VAL A 198 30.11 -14.23 -6.88
CA VAL A 198 30.73 -15.45 -7.40
C VAL A 198 32.22 -15.24 -7.23
N ASN A 199 32.79 -15.84 -6.19
CA ASN A 199 34.23 -15.99 -6.02
C ASN A 199 34.76 -17.02 -7.00
#